data_cf24710787a0a867365609a2c6c05cd6
#
_entry.id   cf24710787a0a867365609a2c6c05cd6
#
_cell.length_a   1.000
_cell.length_b   1.000
_cell.length_c   1.000
_cell.angle_alpha   90.00
_cell.angle_beta   90.00
_cell.angle_gamma   90.00
#
_symmetry.space_group_name_H-M   'P 1'
#
loop_
_entity.id
_entity.type
_entity.pdbx_description
1 polymer ?
#
loop_
_entity_poly.entity_id
_entity_poly.type
_entity_poly.pdbx_seq_one_letter_code
_entity_poly.pdbx_strand_id
1 'polypeptide(L)'
;MADILRPVLELFVIIPGVLLAYLPVKNYLRQTPLKLTAWLLPLLLGICILGGAVCCALQIPTRWFLFPLLPVIMLIYHKTLKISVWKSVSIFLAVFAVFTCVKSLSRAVNALMTADLHITENELWLHTGAGIFYNVICLLFVLAAWYPACHCVQTMVTDENFAQTWYVFWILPVIFIGVNLFMIPKHRSTLYTGRILQCYIVFSLVLLIILLLFYVMFLMMAVILNRNARLQQEKHFLSLQQERYENLCMAIEEARQARHDIRHHFVRLSTLAEQGDIEKIKEYLSAATGKISGYNLHFCENQAVDSVFGYYSTIAERENIPFHALVSLPADLSIDEINLCLMFSNLLENAIQASVKTAPARRKINVEVYPHHNHLLLIHVENTFDGKIQQKNNIFQSSKRSGNGIGIESVRHITDKNGGICDFTYKDGIFSAKIMLRI
;
A
#
# COMPACT_ATOMS: atom_id res chain seq x y z
N MET A 1 -39.20 29.15 -31.24
CA MET A 1 -38.92 28.58 -29.89
C MET A 1 -38.70 27.06 -29.92
N ALA A 2 -39.51 26.29 -30.65
CA ALA A 2 -39.33 24.83 -30.74
C ALA A 2 -37.98 24.39 -31.29
N ASP A 3 -37.36 25.14 -32.19
CA ASP A 3 -36.09 24.77 -32.81
C ASP A 3 -34.86 24.91 -31.87
N ILE A 4 -34.91 25.84 -30.93
CA ILE A 4 -33.86 25.99 -29.90
C ILE A 4 -33.97 24.89 -28.83
N LEU A 5 -35.18 24.42 -28.53
CA LEU A 5 -35.41 23.40 -27.51
C LEU A 5 -34.75 22.06 -27.83
N ARG A 6 -34.74 21.67 -29.12
CA ARG A 6 -34.17 20.37 -29.57
C ARG A 6 -32.68 20.23 -29.24
N PRO A 7 -31.76 21.15 -29.65
CA PRO A 7 -30.36 21.06 -29.33
C PRO A 7 -30.08 21.24 -27.80
N VAL A 8 -30.90 22.06 -27.11
CA VAL A 8 -30.80 22.21 -25.65
C VAL A 8 -31.09 20.89 -24.94
N LEU A 9 -32.16 20.17 -25.34
CA LEU A 9 -32.46 18.84 -24.75
C LEU A 9 -31.37 17.82 -25.00
N GLU A 10 -30.68 17.84 -26.14
CA GLU A 10 -29.57 16.96 -26.40
C GLU A 10 -28.33 17.28 -25.50
N LEU A 11 -28.11 18.56 -25.20
CA LEU A 11 -27.00 18.99 -24.35
C LEU A 11 -27.33 18.82 -22.87
N PHE A 12 -28.58 18.86 -22.45
CA PHE A 12 -29.02 18.79 -21.07
C PHE A 12 -28.55 17.50 -20.36
N VAL A 13 -28.31 16.44 -21.11
CA VAL A 13 -27.77 15.16 -20.61
C VAL A 13 -26.37 15.31 -19.99
N ILE A 14 -25.64 16.38 -20.26
CA ILE A 14 -24.36 16.67 -19.60
C ILE A 14 -24.53 16.74 -18.07
N ILE A 15 -25.65 17.27 -17.57
CA ILE A 15 -25.89 17.46 -16.14
C ILE A 15 -25.97 16.12 -15.39
N PRO A 16 -26.85 15.16 -15.74
CA PRO A 16 -26.88 13.86 -15.10
C PRO A 16 -25.57 13.07 -15.31
N GLY A 17 -24.89 13.27 -16.46
CA GLY A 17 -23.57 12.67 -16.70
C GLY A 17 -22.50 13.14 -15.73
N VAL A 18 -22.41 14.45 -15.54
CA VAL A 18 -21.47 15.04 -14.56
C VAL A 18 -21.84 14.62 -13.14
N LEU A 19 -23.11 14.62 -12.78
CA LEU A 19 -23.58 14.14 -11.47
C LEU A 19 -23.11 12.70 -11.22
N LEU A 20 -23.33 11.79 -12.17
CA LEU A 20 -22.89 10.39 -12.04
C LEU A 20 -21.38 10.25 -11.89
N ALA A 21 -20.59 11.07 -12.61
CA ALA A 21 -19.14 11.06 -12.49
C ALA A 21 -18.64 11.51 -11.12
N TYR A 22 -19.36 12.43 -10.45
CA TYR A 22 -18.98 12.90 -9.09
C TYR A 22 -19.39 11.94 -7.97
N LEU A 23 -20.37 11.08 -8.15
CA LEU A 23 -20.87 10.17 -7.09
C LEU A 23 -19.77 9.30 -6.46
N PRO A 24 -18.91 8.57 -7.22
CA PRO A 24 -17.90 7.71 -6.65
C PRO A 24 -16.73 8.46 -5.99
N VAL A 25 -16.58 9.75 -6.29
CA VAL A 25 -15.44 10.57 -5.84
C VAL A 25 -15.84 11.67 -4.87
N LYS A 26 -17.06 11.62 -4.33
CA LYS A 26 -17.61 12.65 -3.41
C LYS A 26 -16.72 12.97 -2.21
N ASN A 27 -15.95 11.99 -1.71
CA ASN A 27 -15.06 12.15 -0.56
C ASN A 27 -13.71 12.78 -0.95
N TYR A 28 -13.41 12.92 -2.24
CA TYR A 28 -12.16 13.45 -2.76
C TYR A 28 -12.30 14.83 -3.40
N LEU A 29 -13.37 15.54 -3.09
CA LEU A 29 -13.57 16.90 -3.56
C LEU A 29 -12.57 17.87 -2.92
N ARG A 30 -12.07 18.82 -3.70
CA ARG A 30 -11.24 19.92 -3.17
C ARG A 30 -12.05 20.99 -2.45
N GLN A 31 -13.34 21.07 -2.76
CA GLN A 31 -14.29 22.04 -2.21
C GLN A 31 -15.48 21.30 -1.56
N THR A 32 -16.21 21.98 -0.69
CA THR A 32 -17.44 21.42 -0.14
C THR A 32 -18.47 21.17 -1.25
N PRO A 33 -19.28 20.10 -1.18
CA PRO A 33 -20.28 19.79 -2.21
C PRO A 33 -21.19 20.98 -2.53
N LEU A 34 -21.62 21.74 -1.51
CA LEU A 34 -22.49 22.92 -1.69
C LEU A 34 -21.79 24.03 -2.51
N LYS A 35 -20.50 24.29 -2.25
CA LYS A 35 -19.76 25.29 -3.03
C LYS A 35 -19.57 24.84 -4.47
N LEU A 36 -19.26 23.54 -4.66
CA LEU A 36 -19.09 22.97 -5.99
C LEU A 36 -20.39 23.07 -6.81
N THR A 37 -21.52 22.64 -6.25
CA THR A 37 -22.82 22.69 -6.93
C THR A 37 -23.28 24.12 -7.22
N ALA A 38 -22.99 25.07 -6.33
CA ALA A 38 -23.40 26.47 -6.47
C ALA A 38 -22.83 27.17 -7.71
N TRP A 39 -21.61 26.82 -8.17
CA TRP A 39 -21.05 27.41 -9.38
C TRP A 39 -21.08 26.46 -10.59
N LEU A 40 -20.96 25.15 -10.36
CA LEU A 40 -20.89 24.17 -11.45
C LEU A 40 -22.26 23.99 -12.13
N LEU A 41 -23.36 23.91 -11.36
CA LEU A 41 -24.68 23.72 -11.92
C LEU A 41 -25.12 24.89 -12.81
N PRO A 42 -24.98 26.18 -12.41
CA PRO A 42 -25.24 27.30 -13.31
C PRO A 42 -24.36 27.31 -14.56
N LEU A 43 -23.09 26.93 -14.40
CA LEU A 43 -22.15 26.83 -15.53
C LEU A 43 -22.65 25.79 -16.55
N LEU A 44 -23.01 24.58 -16.10
CA LEU A 44 -23.52 23.51 -16.97
C LEU A 44 -24.84 23.89 -17.62
N LEU A 45 -25.76 24.51 -16.89
CA LEU A 45 -27.01 25.04 -17.43
C LEU A 45 -26.72 26.10 -18.49
N GLY A 46 -25.80 27.03 -18.22
CA GLY A 46 -25.37 28.05 -19.19
C GLY A 46 -24.82 27.41 -20.47
N ILE A 47 -23.96 26.39 -20.34
CA ILE A 47 -23.40 25.64 -21.47
C ILE A 47 -24.54 24.96 -22.30
N CYS A 48 -25.52 24.36 -21.64
CA CYS A 48 -26.63 23.71 -22.32
C CYS A 48 -27.49 24.73 -23.12
N ILE A 49 -27.84 25.85 -22.51
CA ILE A 49 -28.69 26.88 -23.11
C ILE A 49 -27.95 27.65 -24.20
N LEU A 50 -26.76 28.19 -23.88
CA LEU A 50 -25.95 28.94 -24.86
C LEU A 50 -25.45 28.05 -26.00
N GLY A 51 -25.00 26.82 -25.66
CA GLY A 51 -24.59 25.84 -26.66
C GLY A 51 -25.74 25.44 -27.60
N GLY A 52 -26.95 25.24 -27.04
CA GLY A 52 -28.12 24.97 -27.82
C GLY A 52 -28.49 26.14 -28.75
N ALA A 53 -28.42 27.38 -28.25
CA ALA A 53 -28.65 28.59 -29.04
C ALA A 53 -27.60 28.74 -30.18
N VAL A 54 -26.32 28.49 -29.89
CA VAL A 54 -25.23 28.53 -30.90
C VAL A 54 -25.43 27.45 -31.95
N CYS A 55 -25.77 26.20 -31.55
CA CYS A 55 -26.06 25.12 -32.50
C CYS A 55 -27.24 25.48 -33.40
N CYS A 56 -28.29 26.12 -32.86
CA CYS A 56 -29.43 26.58 -33.62
C CYS A 56 -29.06 27.73 -34.56
N ALA A 57 -28.33 28.72 -34.12
CA ALA A 57 -27.92 29.87 -34.94
C ALA A 57 -27.00 29.48 -36.10
N LEU A 58 -26.01 28.59 -35.82
CA LEU A 58 -25.05 28.13 -36.84
C LEU A 58 -25.54 26.93 -37.67
N GLN A 59 -26.72 26.39 -37.37
CA GLN A 59 -27.27 25.18 -38.00
C GLN A 59 -26.26 24.02 -38.01
N ILE A 60 -25.65 23.75 -36.85
CA ILE A 60 -24.65 22.67 -36.67
C ILE A 60 -25.18 21.57 -35.76
N PRO A 61 -24.83 20.30 -35.99
CA PRO A 61 -25.14 19.19 -35.07
C PRO A 61 -24.49 19.40 -33.73
N THR A 62 -25.18 19.05 -32.63
CA THR A 62 -24.67 19.15 -31.23
C THR A 62 -23.34 18.45 -31.00
N ARG A 63 -23.00 17.41 -31.78
CA ARG A 63 -21.73 16.69 -31.71
C ARG A 63 -20.53 17.58 -31.99
N TRP A 64 -20.59 18.54 -32.90
CA TRP A 64 -19.52 19.44 -33.24
C TRP A 64 -19.26 20.48 -32.12
N PHE A 65 -20.27 20.79 -31.33
CA PHE A 65 -20.15 21.61 -30.12
C PHE A 65 -19.63 20.81 -28.95
N LEU A 66 -20.11 19.57 -28.73
CA LEU A 66 -19.71 18.71 -27.62
C LEU A 66 -18.27 18.25 -27.73
N PHE A 67 -17.76 17.93 -28.93
CA PHE A 67 -16.44 17.35 -29.11
C PHE A 67 -15.29 18.20 -28.52
N PRO A 68 -15.18 19.52 -28.80
CA PRO A 68 -14.19 20.38 -28.17
C PRO A 68 -14.49 20.69 -26.69
N LEU A 69 -15.76 20.58 -26.27
CA LEU A 69 -16.18 20.89 -24.91
C LEU A 69 -15.85 19.76 -23.91
N LEU A 70 -15.87 18.51 -24.36
CA LEU A 70 -15.61 17.35 -23.48
C LEU A 70 -14.24 17.38 -22.78
N PRO A 71 -13.11 17.68 -23.45
CA PRO A 71 -11.82 17.83 -22.77
C PRO A 71 -11.83 18.94 -21.74
N VAL A 72 -12.57 20.04 -21.99
CA VAL A 72 -12.69 21.17 -21.05
C VAL A 72 -13.45 20.74 -19.79
N ILE A 73 -14.60 20.07 -19.96
CA ILE A 73 -15.40 19.55 -18.84
C ILE A 73 -14.57 18.51 -18.06
N MET A 74 -13.85 17.62 -18.73
CA MET A 74 -12.99 16.64 -18.10
C MET A 74 -11.86 17.30 -17.30
N LEU A 75 -11.27 18.38 -17.81
CA LEU A 75 -10.23 19.15 -17.12
C LEU A 75 -10.81 19.85 -15.87
N ILE A 76 -11.98 20.47 -15.97
CA ILE A 76 -12.69 21.06 -14.83
C ILE A 76 -12.96 19.97 -13.78
N TYR A 77 -13.50 18.82 -14.20
CA TYR A 77 -13.75 17.68 -13.33
C TYR A 77 -12.49 17.23 -12.58
N HIS A 78 -11.38 17.02 -13.29
CA HIS A 78 -10.12 16.63 -12.66
C HIS A 78 -9.60 17.68 -11.69
N LYS A 79 -9.64 18.97 -12.04
CA LYS A 79 -9.17 20.08 -11.21
C LYS A 79 -9.95 20.25 -9.89
N THR A 80 -11.21 19.82 -9.85
CA THR A 80 -12.05 19.86 -8.63
C THR A 80 -11.80 18.69 -7.68
N LEU A 81 -10.99 17.69 -8.08
CA LEU A 81 -10.76 16.44 -7.35
C LEU A 81 -9.34 16.34 -6.79
N LYS A 82 -9.17 15.55 -5.71
CA LYS A 82 -7.90 15.18 -5.10
C LYS A 82 -7.52 13.73 -5.46
N ILE A 83 -7.68 13.33 -6.71
CA ILE A 83 -7.35 11.98 -7.20
C ILE A 83 -6.40 12.05 -8.39
N SER A 84 -5.78 10.91 -8.74
CA SER A 84 -4.89 10.82 -9.91
C SER A 84 -5.65 11.10 -11.21
N VAL A 85 -4.93 11.58 -12.23
CA VAL A 85 -5.49 11.85 -13.57
C VAL A 85 -6.16 10.60 -14.14
N TRP A 86 -5.51 9.45 -14.02
CA TRP A 86 -6.01 8.18 -14.57
C TRP A 86 -7.35 7.75 -13.96
N LYS A 87 -7.53 7.92 -12.64
CA LYS A 87 -8.81 7.65 -11.96
C LYS A 87 -9.92 8.56 -12.49
N SER A 88 -9.65 9.87 -12.56
CA SER A 88 -10.64 10.85 -13.00
C SER A 88 -11.02 10.67 -14.48
N VAL A 89 -10.04 10.47 -15.36
CA VAL A 89 -10.25 10.24 -16.79
C VAL A 89 -11.07 8.96 -17.02
N SER A 90 -10.70 7.86 -16.36
CA SER A 90 -11.39 6.58 -16.49
C SER A 90 -12.85 6.64 -16.07
N ILE A 91 -13.17 7.27 -14.93
CA ILE A 91 -14.56 7.42 -14.46
C ILE A 91 -15.36 8.30 -15.43
N PHE A 92 -14.79 9.41 -15.85
CA PHE A 92 -15.45 10.33 -16.78
C PHE A 92 -15.77 9.65 -18.13
N LEU A 93 -14.79 8.95 -18.71
CA LEU A 93 -14.96 8.23 -19.97
C LEU A 93 -15.96 7.07 -19.85
N ALA A 94 -15.98 6.38 -18.70
CA ALA A 94 -16.94 5.30 -18.45
C ALA A 94 -18.39 5.81 -18.49
N VAL A 95 -18.68 6.92 -17.84
CA VAL A 95 -19.99 7.57 -17.88
C VAL A 95 -20.32 8.03 -19.30
N PHE A 96 -19.37 8.67 -19.97
CA PHE A 96 -19.55 9.18 -21.32
C PHE A 96 -19.84 8.05 -22.33
N ALA A 97 -19.17 6.88 -22.21
CA ALA A 97 -19.41 5.72 -23.07
C ALA A 97 -20.87 5.22 -22.96
N VAL A 98 -21.39 5.09 -21.73
CA VAL A 98 -22.81 4.68 -21.53
C VAL A 98 -23.75 5.68 -22.18
N PHE A 99 -23.56 6.98 -21.95
CA PHE A 99 -24.44 8.00 -22.48
C PHE A 99 -24.37 8.08 -24.00
N THR A 100 -23.21 7.75 -24.59
CA THR A 100 -23.06 7.64 -26.05
C THR A 100 -23.86 6.44 -26.60
N CYS A 101 -23.88 5.29 -25.92
CA CYS A 101 -24.70 4.15 -26.25
C CYS A 101 -26.20 4.48 -26.15
N VAL A 102 -26.63 5.16 -25.09
CA VAL A 102 -28.01 5.61 -24.91
C VAL A 102 -28.41 6.62 -25.99
N LYS A 103 -27.49 7.50 -26.42
CA LYS A 103 -27.71 8.42 -27.53
C LYS A 103 -27.95 7.69 -28.86
N SER A 104 -27.24 6.59 -29.11
CA SER A 104 -27.47 5.76 -30.31
C SER A 104 -28.85 5.12 -30.29
N LEU A 105 -29.29 4.61 -29.13
CA LEU A 105 -30.65 4.09 -28.97
C LEU A 105 -31.71 5.19 -29.17
N SER A 106 -31.47 6.38 -28.65
CA SER A 106 -32.38 7.53 -28.83
C SER A 106 -32.49 7.98 -30.29
N ARG A 107 -31.44 7.81 -31.10
CA ARG A 107 -31.52 8.01 -32.57
C ARG A 107 -32.41 6.98 -33.23
N ALA A 108 -32.37 5.72 -32.77
CA ALA A 108 -33.29 4.70 -33.28
C ALA A 108 -34.75 5.04 -32.94
N VAL A 109 -35.01 5.48 -31.69
CA VAL A 109 -36.35 5.95 -31.30
C VAL A 109 -36.79 7.18 -32.12
N ASN A 110 -35.86 8.10 -32.38
CA ASN A 110 -36.12 9.24 -33.24
C ASN A 110 -36.53 8.80 -34.64
N ALA A 111 -35.84 7.82 -35.23
CA ALA A 111 -36.17 7.28 -36.53
C ALA A 111 -37.58 6.63 -36.55
N LEU A 112 -37.97 5.89 -35.50
CA LEU A 112 -39.30 5.32 -35.36
C LEU A 112 -40.39 6.38 -35.25
N MET A 113 -40.18 7.45 -34.46
CA MET A 113 -41.12 8.55 -34.26
C MET A 113 -41.31 9.41 -35.53
N THR A 114 -40.31 9.43 -36.39
CA THR A 114 -40.31 10.29 -37.60
C THR A 114 -40.55 9.52 -38.91
N ALA A 115 -40.82 8.20 -38.80
CA ALA A 115 -41.05 7.34 -39.97
C ALA A 115 -42.20 7.79 -40.85
N ASP A 116 -43.31 8.28 -40.24
CA ASP A 116 -44.54 8.70 -40.94
C ASP A 116 -44.54 10.19 -41.32
N LEU A 117 -43.56 10.94 -40.85
CA LEU A 117 -43.43 12.37 -41.17
C LEU A 117 -42.51 12.48 -42.39
N HIS A 118 -42.97 13.09 -43.48
CA HIS A 118 -42.15 13.45 -44.64
C HIS A 118 -41.08 14.48 -44.24
N ILE A 119 -40.09 14.02 -43.43
CA ILE A 119 -39.08 14.87 -42.84
C ILE A 119 -37.95 15.06 -43.84
N THR A 120 -37.61 16.30 -44.07
CA THR A 120 -36.47 16.71 -44.88
C THR A 120 -35.18 16.10 -44.33
N GLU A 121 -34.28 15.62 -45.17
CA GLU A 121 -32.96 15.03 -44.84
C GLU A 121 -32.08 15.94 -43.95
N ASN A 122 -32.46 17.19 -43.78
CA ASN A 122 -31.70 18.25 -43.09
C ASN A 122 -31.98 18.42 -41.61
N GLU A 123 -32.75 17.55 -40.92
CA GLU A 123 -32.90 17.66 -39.48
C GLU A 123 -31.60 17.27 -38.74
N LEU A 124 -30.98 18.27 -38.15
CA LEU A 124 -29.67 18.17 -37.47
C LEU A 124 -29.77 17.59 -36.06
N TRP A 125 -30.94 17.72 -35.41
CA TRP A 125 -31.16 17.35 -34.01
C TRP A 125 -32.26 16.29 -33.87
N LEU A 126 -32.31 15.66 -32.67
CA LEU A 126 -33.37 14.74 -32.30
C LEU A 126 -34.72 15.47 -32.23
N HIS A 127 -35.80 14.79 -32.63
CA HIS A 127 -37.13 15.26 -32.36
C HIS A 127 -37.36 15.42 -30.86
N THR A 128 -38.21 16.36 -30.43
CA THR A 128 -38.44 16.68 -29.02
C THR A 128 -38.77 15.44 -28.19
N GLY A 129 -39.61 14.53 -28.67
CA GLY A 129 -39.95 13.28 -28.00
C GLY A 129 -38.73 12.36 -27.78
N ALA A 130 -37.87 12.21 -28.79
CA ALA A 130 -36.67 11.42 -28.72
C ALA A 130 -35.62 12.08 -27.79
N GLY A 131 -35.56 13.42 -27.75
CA GLY A 131 -34.72 14.16 -26.81
C GLY A 131 -35.18 14.00 -25.36
N ILE A 132 -36.48 13.99 -25.09
CA ILE A 132 -37.04 13.69 -23.73
C ILE A 132 -36.74 12.25 -23.37
N PHE A 133 -36.97 11.29 -24.27
CA PHE A 133 -36.61 9.88 -24.03
C PHE A 133 -35.15 9.71 -23.64
N TYR A 134 -34.25 10.38 -24.36
CA TYR A 134 -32.80 10.36 -24.05
C TYR A 134 -32.51 10.82 -22.63
N ASN A 135 -33.06 11.95 -22.19
CA ASN A 135 -32.87 12.49 -20.84
C ASN A 135 -33.46 11.58 -19.76
N VAL A 136 -34.67 11.04 -20.00
CA VAL A 136 -35.33 10.13 -19.04
C VAL A 136 -34.50 8.86 -18.84
N ILE A 137 -34.05 8.23 -19.91
CA ILE A 137 -33.18 7.02 -19.81
C ILE A 137 -31.88 7.32 -19.11
N CYS A 138 -31.22 8.44 -19.42
CA CYS A 138 -29.99 8.84 -18.74
C CYS A 138 -30.21 9.09 -17.23
N LEU A 139 -31.33 9.71 -16.84
CA LEU A 139 -31.68 9.92 -15.45
C LEU A 139 -31.98 8.60 -14.73
N LEU A 140 -32.73 7.69 -15.34
CA LEU A 140 -32.98 6.35 -14.82
C LEU A 140 -31.69 5.57 -14.64
N PHE A 141 -30.75 5.71 -15.59
CA PHE A 141 -29.45 5.10 -15.47
C PHE A 141 -28.65 5.66 -14.28
N VAL A 142 -28.69 6.98 -14.05
CA VAL A 142 -28.05 7.60 -12.87
C VAL A 142 -28.64 7.05 -11.58
N LEU A 143 -29.96 6.90 -11.51
CA LEU A 143 -30.63 6.34 -10.32
C LEU A 143 -30.24 4.87 -10.09
N ALA A 144 -30.22 4.06 -11.15
CA ALA A 144 -29.80 2.65 -11.06
C ALA A 144 -28.31 2.50 -10.67
N ALA A 145 -27.45 3.37 -11.22
CA ALA A 145 -26.02 3.35 -10.95
C ALA A 145 -25.61 4.02 -9.63
N TRP A 146 -26.55 4.68 -8.93
CA TRP A 146 -26.27 5.42 -7.70
C TRP A 146 -25.61 4.55 -6.62
N TYR A 147 -26.22 3.41 -6.31
CA TYR A 147 -25.72 2.51 -5.30
C TYR A 147 -24.34 1.92 -5.64
N PRO A 148 -24.12 1.30 -6.82
CA PRO A 148 -22.80 0.80 -7.18
C PRO A 148 -21.73 1.91 -7.30
N ALA A 149 -22.09 3.11 -7.74
CA ALA A 149 -21.15 4.23 -7.78
C ALA A 149 -20.67 4.66 -6.39
N CYS A 150 -21.59 4.76 -5.42
CA CYS A 150 -21.27 5.21 -4.06
C CYS A 150 -20.60 4.15 -3.18
N HIS A 151 -20.74 2.86 -3.48
CA HIS A 151 -20.20 1.77 -2.67
C HIS A 151 -19.06 1.04 -3.38
N CYS A 152 -19.32 0.45 -4.54
CA CYS A 152 -18.31 -0.37 -5.21
C CYS A 152 -17.21 0.46 -5.88
N VAL A 153 -17.58 1.47 -6.69
CA VAL A 153 -16.57 2.30 -7.38
C VAL A 153 -15.82 3.18 -6.39
N GLN A 154 -16.49 3.69 -5.37
CA GLN A 154 -15.86 4.50 -4.33
C GLN A 154 -14.78 3.71 -3.58
N THR A 155 -15.02 2.44 -3.19
CA THR A 155 -14.01 1.60 -2.54
C THR A 155 -12.81 1.35 -3.46
N MET A 156 -13.01 1.17 -4.76
CA MET A 156 -11.93 1.04 -5.74
C MET A 156 -11.08 2.32 -5.89
N VAL A 157 -11.71 3.49 -5.74
CA VAL A 157 -11.00 4.77 -5.80
C VAL A 157 -10.14 4.97 -4.55
N THR A 158 -10.61 4.51 -3.38
CA THR A 158 -9.89 4.63 -2.09
C THR A 158 -8.72 3.67 -1.98
N ASP A 159 -8.82 2.49 -2.54
CA ASP A 159 -7.82 1.43 -2.37
C ASP A 159 -6.64 1.62 -3.34
N GLU A 160 -5.42 1.67 -2.80
CA GLU A 160 -4.19 1.82 -3.58
C GLU A 160 -3.83 0.57 -4.39
N ASN A 161 -4.32 -0.60 -3.98
CA ASN A 161 -4.07 -1.87 -4.69
C ASN A 161 -4.63 -1.85 -6.12
N PHE A 162 -5.61 -0.98 -6.41
CA PHE A 162 -6.18 -0.80 -7.75
C PHE A 162 -5.47 0.26 -8.61
N ALA A 163 -4.37 0.85 -8.14
CA ALA A 163 -3.71 1.92 -8.88
C ALA A 163 -3.33 1.50 -10.31
N GLN A 164 -2.83 0.28 -10.50
CA GLN A 164 -2.43 -0.24 -11.80
C GLN A 164 -3.64 -0.48 -12.75
N THR A 165 -4.78 -0.88 -12.22
CA THR A 165 -5.97 -1.18 -13.01
C THR A 165 -6.52 0.07 -13.70
N TRP A 166 -6.40 1.24 -13.08
CA TRP A 166 -6.85 2.52 -13.65
C TRP A 166 -6.07 2.96 -14.89
N TYR A 167 -4.82 2.49 -15.07
CA TYR A 167 -4.02 2.79 -16.27
C TYR A 167 -4.55 2.08 -17.53
N VAL A 168 -5.36 1.05 -17.37
CA VAL A 168 -5.88 0.24 -18.50
C VAL A 168 -7.39 0.45 -18.68
N PHE A 169 -8.11 0.76 -17.62
CA PHE A 169 -9.57 0.80 -17.63
C PHE A 169 -10.17 1.80 -18.64
N TRP A 170 -9.51 2.93 -18.91
CA TRP A 170 -9.98 3.95 -19.84
C TRP A 170 -10.04 3.48 -21.31
N ILE A 171 -9.27 2.44 -21.66
CA ILE A 171 -9.18 1.93 -23.05
C ILE A 171 -10.54 1.42 -23.52
N LEU A 172 -11.24 0.67 -22.69
CA LEU A 172 -12.53 0.08 -23.02
C LEU A 172 -13.60 1.13 -23.33
N PRO A 173 -13.89 2.11 -22.45
CA PRO A 173 -14.79 3.22 -22.76
C PRO A 173 -14.47 3.90 -24.09
N VAL A 174 -13.19 4.15 -24.39
CA VAL A 174 -12.78 4.79 -25.64
C VAL A 174 -13.14 3.94 -26.84
N ILE A 175 -12.93 2.62 -26.79
CA ILE A 175 -13.33 1.70 -27.88
C ILE A 175 -14.84 1.77 -28.10
N PHE A 176 -15.66 1.72 -27.04
CA PHE A 176 -17.12 1.79 -27.17
C PHE A 176 -17.60 3.13 -27.71
N ILE A 177 -16.97 4.24 -27.27
CA ILE A 177 -17.25 5.57 -27.86
C ILE A 177 -16.91 5.56 -29.36
N GLY A 178 -15.74 5.05 -29.74
CA GLY A 178 -15.31 4.96 -31.12
C GLY A 178 -16.27 4.15 -31.99
N VAL A 179 -16.68 2.96 -31.52
CA VAL A 179 -17.67 2.12 -32.25
C VAL A 179 -19.01 2.85 -32.39
N ASN A 180 -19.51 3.50 -31.32
CA ASN A 180 -20.75 4.26 -31.40
C ASN A 180 -20.66 5.45 -32.38
N LEU A 181 -19.51 6.14 -32.43
CA LEU A 181 -19.28 7.24 -33.36
C LEU A 181 -19.23 6.73 -34.82
N PHE A 182 -18.60 5.58 -35.05
CA PHE A 182 -18.52 4.94 -36.35
C PHE A 182 -19.90 4.51 -36.86
N MET A 183 -20.78 4.03 -35.97
CA MET A 183 -22.14 3.58 -36.27
C MET A 183 -23.12 4.72 -36.60
N ILE A 184 -22.73 6.00 -36.47
CA ILE A 184 -23.60 7.12 -36.80
C ILE A 184 -23.86 7.11 -38.33
N PRO A 185 -25.11 6.95 -38.79
CA PRO A 185 -25.40 6.95 -40.20
C PRO A 185 -25.08 8.31 -40.81
N LYS A 186 -24.44 8.31 -41.99
CA LYS A 186 -24.10 9.53 -42.72
C LYS A 186 -25.33 10.27 -43.22
N HIS A 187 -26.32 9.50 -43.69
CA HIS A 187 -27.61 10.01 -44.13
C HIS A 187 -28.74 9.34 -43.36
N ARG A 188 -29.74 10.10 -42.93
CA ARG A 188 -30.88 9.54 -42.18
C ARG A 188 -31.73 8.57 -43.02
N SER A 189 -31.87 8.85 -44.32
CA SER A 189 -32.56 7.99 -45.27
C SER A 189 -32.04 6.54 -45.25
N THR A 190 -30.78 6.32 -44.96
CA THR A 190 -30.21 4.96 -44.85
C THR A 190 -30.86 4.11 -43.76
N LEU A 191 -31.34 4.72 -42.68
CA LEU A 191 -31.99 3.99 -41.58
C LEU A 191 -33.32 3.38 -41.99
N TYR A 192 -34.02 3.98 -43.01
CA TYR A 192 -35.33 3.52 -43.48
C TYR A 192 -35.22 2.49 -44.61
N THR A 193 -34.01 2.13 -45.04
CA THR A 193 -33.77 1.20 -46.13
C THR A 193 -33.82 -0.25 -45.62
N GLY A 194 -34.79 -1.03 -46.04
CA GLY A 194 -34.92 -2.45 -45.70
C GLY A 194 -34.93 -2.73 -44.18
N ARG A 195 -33.99 -3.57 -43.70
CA ARG A 195 -33.88 -3.95 -42.28
C ARG A 195 -32.82 -3.16 -41.49
N ILE A 196 -32.28 -2.09 -42.08
CA ILE A 196 -31.13 -1.37 -41.41
C ILE A 196 -31.52 -0.80 -40.07
N LEU A 197 -32.73 -0.23 -39.94
CA LEU A 197 -33.19 0.29 -38.64
C LEU A 197 -33.29 -0.81 -37.58
N GLN A 198 -33.81 -1.97 -37.91
CA GLN A 198 -33.89 -3.12 -36.98
C GLN A 198 -32.48 -3.58 -36.54
N CYS A 199 -31.57 -3.72 -37.52
CA CYS A 199 -30.17 -4.06 -37.22
C CYS A 199 -29.50 -3.01 -36.35
N TYR A 200 -29.73 -1.73 -36.56
CA TYR A 200 -29.19 -0.62 -35.78
C TYR A 200 -29.71 -0.64 -34.35
N ILE A 201 -30.99 -0.92 -34.12
CA ILE A 201 -31.59 -1.07 -32.79
C ILE A 201 -30.94 -2.24 -32.05
N VAL A 202 -30.94 -3.43 -32.68
CA VAL A 202 -30.38 -4.63 -32.06
C VAL A 202 -28.91 -4.43 -31.71
N PHE A 203 -28.13 -3.89 -32.65
CA PHE A 203 -26.70 -3.66 -32.43
C PHE A 203 -26.44 -2.63 -31.31
N SER A 204 -27.21 -1.53 -31.27
CA SER A 204 -27.09 -0.53 -30.20
C SER A 204 -27.45 -1.08 -28.83
N LEU A 205 -28.49 -1.95 -28.75
CA LEU A 205 -28.86 -2.65 -27.50
C LEU A 205 -27.78 -3.64 -27.07
N VAL A 206 -27.29 -4.46 -28.00
CA VAL A 206 -26.23 -5.43 -27.71
C VAL A 206 -24.97 -4.71 -27.21
N LEU A 207 -24.59 -3.62 -27.86
CA LEU A 207 -23.42 -2.83 -27.45
C LEU A 207 -23.59 -2.26 -26.05
N LEU A 208 -24.76 -1.73 -25.70
CA LEU A 208 -25.05 -1.23 -24.34
C LEU A 208 -25.00 -2.37 -23.32
N ILE A 209 -25.61 -3.52 -23.62
CA ILE A 209 -25.60 -4.69 -22.73
C ILE A 209 -24.18 -5.18 -22.50
N ILE A 210 -23.36 -5.32 -23.53
CA ILE A 210 -21.96 -5.75 -23.41
C ILE A 210 -21.16 -4.76 -22.54
N LEU A 211 -21.33 -3.45 -22.75
CA LEU A 211 -20.67 -2.43 -21.93
C LEU A 211 -21.06 -2.55 -20.45
N LEU A 212 -22.36 -2.71 -20.17
CA LEU A 212 -22.85 -2.86 -18.80
C LEU A 212 -22.36 -4.16 -18.15
N LEU A 213 -22.40 -5.29 -18.87
CA LEU A 213 -21.84 -6.55 -18.39
C LEU A 213 -20.37 -6.44 -18.07
N PHE A 214 -19.61 -5.73 -18.91
CA PHE A 214 -18.20 -5.50 -18.66
C PHE A 214 -17.97 -4.67 -17.40
N TYR A 215 -18.77 -3.63 -17.15
CA TYR A 215 -18.67 -2.85 -15.93
C TYR A 215 -19.02 -3.67 -14.68
N VAL A 216 -20.07 -4.50 -14.75
CA VAL A 216 -20.44 -5.41 -13.65
C VAL A 216 -19.32 -6.42 -13.40
N MET A 217 -18.76 -7.03 -14.45
CA MET A 217 -17.65 -7.96 -14.32
C MET A 217 -16.40 -7.29 -13.71
N PHE A 218 -16.09 -6.07 -14.13
CA PHE A 218 -15.00 -5.28 -13.58
C PHE A 218 -15.21 -4.98 -12.09
N LEU A 219 -16.42 -4.59 -11.69
CA LEU A 219 -16.76 -4.36 -10.30
C LEU A 219 -16.67 -5.65 -9.44
N MET A 220 -17.16 -6.77 -9.97
CA MET A 220 -17.04 -8.08 -9.30
C MET A 220 -15.59 -8.48 -9.12
N MET A 221 -14.76 -8.35 -10.16
CA MET A 221 -13.33 -8.65 -10.10
C MET A 221 -12.63 -7.80 -9.03
N ALA A 222 -12.97 -6.52 -8.96
CA ALA A 222 -12.43 -5.62 -7.95
C ALA A 222 -12.78 -6.05 -6.51
N VAL A 223 -14.04 -6.42 -6.26
CA VAL A 223 -14.49 -6.93 -4.96
C VAL A 223 -13.76 -8.22 -4.60
N ILE A 224 -13.60 -9.14 -5.55
CA ILE A 224 -12.90 -10.42 -5.34
C ILE A 224 -11.42 -10.19 -5.02
N LEU A 225 -10.73 -9.32 -5.78
CA LEU A 225 -9.32 -9.00 -5.54
C LEU A 225 -9.10 -8.39 -4.15
N ASN A 226 -9.96 -7.46 -3.74
CA ASN A 226 -9.87 -6.86 -2.41
C ASN A 226 -10.11 -7.89 -1.30
N ARG A 227 -11.10 -8.77 -1.46
CA ARG A 227 -11.36 -9.85 -0.52
C ARG A 227 -10.17 -10.81 -0.42
N ASN A 228 -9.58 -11.19 -1.55
CA ASN A 228 -8.40 -12.07 -1.58
C ASN A 228 -7.19 -11.41 -0.91
N ALA A 229 -6.94 -10.11 -1.14
CA ALA A 229 -5.87 -9.38 -0.49
C ALA A 229 -6.03 -9.37 1.05
N ARG A 230 -7.25 -9.12 1.55
CA ARG A 230 -7.56 -9.18 2.98
C ARG A 230 -7.36 -10.58 3.57
N LEU A 231 -7.83 -11.62 2.88
CA LEU A 231 -7.63 -13.01 3.31
C LEU A 231 -6.15 -13.41 3.35
N GLN A 232 -5.32 -12.91 2.42
CA GLN A 232 -3.88 -13.15 2.45
C GLN A 232 -3.21 -12.46 3.64
N GLN A 233 -3.61 -11.21 3.96
CA GLN A 233 -3.11 -10.51 5.14
C GLN A 233 -3.49 -11.23 6.44
N GLU A 234 -4.72 -11.71 6.55
CA GLU A 234 -5.20 -12.47 7.70
C GLU A 234 -4.44 -13.79 7.86
N LYS A 235 -4.24 -14.54 6.77
CA LYS A 235 -3.43 -15.77 6.79
C LYS A 235 -2.00 -15.52 7.22
N HIS A 236 -1.38 -14.45 6.71
CA HIS A 236 -0.02 -14.08 7.09
C HIS A 236 0.06 -13.72 8.59
N PHE A 237 -0.92 -12.98 9.10
CA PHE A 237 -0.99 -12.66 10.53
C PHE A 237 -1.12 -13.91 11.40
N LEU A 238 -2.01 -14.83 11.02
CA LEU A 238 -2.18 -16.11 11.73
C LEU A 238 -0.90 -16.96 11.70
N SER A 239 -0.20 -17.03 10.57
CA SER A 239 1.07 -17.78 10.49
C SER A 239 2.15 -17.20 11.41
N LEU A 240 2.23 -15.88 11.53
CA LEU A 240 3.14 -15.23 12.48
C LEU A 240 2.78 -15.50 13.94
N GLN A 241 1.49 -15.55 14.27
CA GLN A 241 1.04 -15.93 15.62
C GLN A 241 1.41 -17.37 15.94
N GLN A 242 1.22 -18.29 15.00
CA GLN A 242 1.58 -19.69 15.17
C GLN A 242 3.08 -19.88 15.37
N GLU A 243 3.92 -19.22 14.56
CA GLU A 243 5.39 -19.24 14.73
C GLU A 243 5.80 -18.74 16.13
N ARG A 244 5.17 -17.65 16.61
CA ARG A 244 5.42 -17.15 17.97
C ARG A 244 5.02 -18.16 19.05
N TYR A 245 3.89 -18.80 18.87
CA TYR A 245 3.41 -19.82 19.83
C TYR A 245 4.37 -21.03 19.89
N GLU A 246 4.82 -21.52 18.73
CA GLU A 246 5.79 -22.63 18.65
C GLU A 246 7.11 -22.27 19.30
N ASN A 247 7.63 -21.06 19.06
CA ASN A 247 8.85 -20.57 19.70
C ASN A 247 8.68 -20.45 21.22
N LEU A 248 7.53 -20.01 21.71
CA LEU A 248 7.21 -19.96 23.13
C LEU A 248 7.17 -21.36 23.75
N CYS A 249 6.53 -22.32 23.08
CA CYS A 249 6.48 -23.72 23.55
C CYS A 249 7.89 -24.33 23.64
N MET A 250 8.76 -24.08 22.64
CA MET A 250 10.15 -24.54 22.67
C MET A 250 10.92 -23.93 23.86
N ALA A 251 10.80 -22.62 24.08
CA ALA A 251 11.45 -21.95 25.19
C ALA A 251 10.97 -22.47 26.56
N ILE A 252 9.68 -22.78 26.71
CA ILE A 252 9.11 -23.39 27.91
C ILE A 252 9.71 -24.79 28.16
N GLU A 253 9.82 -25.60 27.09
CA GLU A 253 10.35 -26.97 27.22
C GLU A 253 11.86 -26.93 27.55
N GLU A 254 12.64 -26.04 26.92
CA GLU A 254 14.05 -25.81 27.26
C GLU A 254 14.20 -25.38 28.71
N ALA A 255 13.38 -24.44 29.19
CA ALA A 255 13.39 -24.00 30.58
C ALA A 255 12.98 -25.13 31.57
N ARG A 256 12.06 -26.00 31.16
CA ARG A 256 11.68 -27.18 31.96
C ARG A 256 12.81 -28.19 32.06
N GLN A 257 13.49 -28.43 30.93
CA GLN A 257 14.64 -29.34 30.93
C GLN A 257 15.80 -28.81 31.76
N ALA A 258 16.13 -27.53 31.62
CA ALA A 258 17.15 -26.90 32.44
C ALA A 258 16.84 -26.97 33.95
N ARG A 259 15.59 -26.76 34.36
CA ARG A 259 15.16 -26.92 35.75
C ARG A 259 15.28 -28.36 36.24
N HIS A 260 14.96 -29.33 35.38
CA HIS A 260 15.11 -30.75 35.70
C HIS A 260 16.58 -31.09 35.94
N ASP A 261 17.47 -30.66 35.09
CA ASP A 261 18.90 -30.91 35.18
C ASP A 261 19.53 -30.24 36.43
N ILE A 262 19.14 -28.99 36.73
CA ILE A 262 19.52 -28.31 37.95
C ILE A 262 19.05 -29.08 39.18
N ARG A 263 17.82 -29.60 39.20
CA ARG A 263 17.31 -30.40 40.32
C ARG A 263 18.13 -31.67 40.51
N HIS A 264 18.55 -32.37 39.47
CA HIS A 264 19.40 -33.52 39.50
C HIS A 264 20.80 -33.18 40.11
N HIS A 265 21.39 -32.06 39.75
CA HIS A 265 22.62 -31.57 40.36
C HIS A 265 22.48 -31.33 41.86
N PHE A 266 21.39 -30.68 42.26
CA PHE A 266 21.17 -30.42 43.71
C PHE A 266 20.88 -31.70 44.50
N VAL A 267 20.11 -32.63 43.99
CA VAL A 267 19.86 -33.93 44.63
C VAL A 267 21.18 -34.68 44.82
N ARG A 268 22.05 -34.70 43.82
CA ARG A 268 23.35 -35.38 43.92
C ARG A 268 24.27 -34.71 44.91
N LEU A 269 24.31 -33.39 44.96
CA LEU A 269 25.08 -32.63 45.97
C LEU A 269 24.56 -32.84 47.39
N SER A 270 23.23 -32.87 47.58
CA SER A 270 22.60 -33.18 48.88
C SER A 270 22.99 -34.56 49.37
N THR A 271 22.92 -35.58 48.49
CA THR A 271 23.32 -36.96 48.86
C THR A 271 24.81 -37.04 49.24
N LEU A 272 25.70 -36.37 48.53
CA LEU A 272 27.14 -36.33 48.89
C LEU A 272 27.38 -35.58 50.20
N ALA A 273 26.61 -34.55 50.48
CA ALA A 273 26.70 -33.78 51.73
C ALA A 273 26.20 -34.62 52.94
N GLU A 274 25.11 -35.39 52.79
CA GLU A 274 24.61 -36.31 53.79
C GLU A 274 25.63 -37.43 54.12
N GLN A 275 26.45 -37.83 53.12
CA GLN A 275 27.53 -38.83 53.31
C GLN A 275 28.80 -38.22 53.95
N GLY A 276 28.84 -36.89 54.11
CA GLY A 276 29.99 -36.19 54.69
C GLY A 276 31.23 -36.13 53.79
N ASP A 277 31.13 -36.48 52.52
CA ASP A 277 32.24 -36.64 51.59
C ASP A 277 32.57 -35.30 50.89
N ILE A 278 33.26 -34.42 51.62
CA ILE A 278 33.61 -33.08 51.15
C ILE A 278 34.49 -33.10 49.89
N GLU A 279 35.39 -34.09 49.78
CA GLU A 279 36.30 -34.19 48.62
C GLU A 279 35.51 -34.53 47.33
N LYS A 280 34.54 -35.45 47.41
CA LYS A 280 33.66 -35.75 46.24
C LYS A 280 32.74 -34.59 45.90
N ILE A 281 32.29 -33.79 46.86
CA ILE A 281 31.53 -32.56 46.57
C ILE A 281 32.39 -31.59 45.77
N LYS A 282 33.64 -31.39 46.17
CA LYS A 282 34.59 -30.49 45.45
C LYS A 282 34.88 -31.02 44.05
N GLU A 283 35.15 -32.32 43.92
CA GLU A 283 35.38 -32.95 42.62
C GLU A 283 34.15 -32.80 41.69
N TYR A 284 32.95 -33.03 42.21
CA TYR A 284 31.71 -32.88 41.45
C TYR A 284 31.45 -31.43 41.02
N LEU A 285 31.67 -30.47 41.92
CA LEU A 285 31.55 -29.04 41.62
C LEU A 285 32.61 -28.61 40.58
N SER A 286 33.85 -29.07 40.70
CA SER A 286 34.89 -28.75 39.73
C SER A 286 34.62 -29.35 38.35
N ALA A 287 34.09 -30.58 38.30
CA ALA A 287 33.66 -31.21 37.04
C ALA A 287 32.41 -30.54 36.43
N ALA A 288 31.48 -30.10 37.26
CA ALA A 288 30.32 -29.34 36.81
C ALA A 288 30.67 -27.93 36.31
N THR A 289 31.57 -27.24 37.05
CA THR A 289 32.10 -25.92 36.63
C THR A 289 33.03 -26.03 35.45
N GLY A 290 33.81 -27.11 35.31
CA GLY A 290 34.66 -27.36 34.13
C GLY A 290 33.87 -27.54 32.81
N LYS A 291 32.60 -27.97 32.87
CA LYS A 291 31.69 -27.98 31.71
C LYS A 291 31.12 -26.58 31.41
N ILE A 292 31.21 -25.66 32.33
CA ILE A 292 30.83 -24.24 32.19
C ILE A 292 32.10 -23.39 31.90
N SER A 293 33.16 -24.00 31.39
CA SER A 293 34.47 -23.36 31.12
C SER A 293 34.34 -22.30 29.99
N GLY A 294 34.07 -21.13 30.38
CA GLY A 294 33.99 -19.91 29.56
C GLY A 294 33.75 -18.66 30.41
N TYR A 295 33.49 -18.80 31.71
CA TYR A 295 33.09 -17.70 32.61
C TYR A 295 34.18 -17.16 33.52
N ASN A 296 35.45 -17.44 33.26
CA ASN A 296 36.57 -16.89 34.08
C ASN A 296 37.17 -15.59 33.52
N LEU A 297 36.60 -15.03 32.48
CA LEU A 297 36.99 -13.71 31.97
C LEU A 297 36.10 -12.66 32.64
N HIS A 298 36.68 -11.92 33.59
CA HIS A 298 36.02 -10.76 34.20
C HIS A 298 36.29 -9.54 33.34
N PHE A 299 35.24 -8.99 32.71
CA PHE A 299 35.32 -7.84 31.79
C PHE A 299 35.06 -6.51 32.51
N CYS A 300 34.10 -6.48 33.47
CA CYS A 300 33.74 -5.25 34.18
C CYS A 300 33.04 -5.53 35.53
N GLU A 301 32.90 -4.50 36.36
CA GLU A 301 32.26 -4.60 37.69
C GLU A 301 30.74 -4.79 37.63
N ASN A 302 30.08 -4.39 36.56
CA ASN A 302 28.64 -4.62 36.38
C ASN A 302 28.35 -6.07 35.99
N GLN A 303 27.79 -6.85 36.94
CA GLN A 303 27.57 -8.30 36.78
C GLN A 303 26.70 -8.71 35.58
N ALA A 304 25.68 -7.92 35.27
CA ALA A 304 24.79 -8.22 34.18
C ALA A 304 25.48 -8.06 32.82
N VAL A 305 26.22 -6.98 32.65
CA VAL A 305 27.01 -6.72 31.42
C VAL A 305 28.19 -7.67 31.34
N ASP A 306 28.87 -7.97 32.44
CA ASP A 306 29.96 -8.96 32.51
C ASP A 306 29.51 -10.33 31.98
N SER A 307 28.32 -10.78 32.39
CA SER A 307 27.73 -12.03 31.93
C SER A 307 27.45 -12.02 30.41
N VAL A 308 27.01 -10.91 29.85
CA VAL A 308 26.77 -10.76 28.37
C VAL A 308 28.10 -10.88 27.63
N PHE A 309 29.15 -10.18 28.09
CA PHE A 309 30.46 -10.26 27.45
C PHE A 309 31.09 -11.67 27.59
N GLY A 310 30.95 -12.33 28.74
CA GLY A 310 31.35 -13.72 28.93
C GLY A 310 30.69 -14.68 27.98
N TYR A 311 29.38 -14.56 27.79
CA TYR A 311 28.62 -15.39 26.85
C TYR A 311 29.08 -15.21 25.39
N TYR A 312 29.19 -13.97 24.94
CA TYR A 312 29.58 -13.71 23.55
C TYR A 312 31.06 -13.95 23.27
N SER A 313 31.94 -13.79 24.27
CA SER A 313 33.36 -14.20 24.15
C SER A 313 33.50 -15.71 23.90
N THR A 314 32.69 -16.53 24.59
CA THR A 314 32.65 -17.99 24.37
C THR A 314 32.17 -18.37 22.99
N ILE A 315 31.15 -17.65 22.47
CA ILE A 315 30.70 -17.87 21.10
C ILE A 315 31.78 -17.47 20.09
N ALA A 316 32.43 -16.32 20.28
CA ALA A 316 33.51 -15.87 19.41
C ALA A 316 34.68 -16.88 19.37
N GLU A 317 35.06 -17.46 20.52
CA GLU A 317 36.07 -18.51 20.63
C GLU A 317 35.68 -19.76 19.83
N ARG A 318 34.44 -20.24 19.95
CA ARG A 318 33.94 -21.39 19.20
C ARG A 318 33.96 -21.16 17.66
N GLU A 319 33.70 -19.93 17.26
CA GLU A 319 33.73 -19.55 15.84
C GLU A 319 35.13 -19.16 15.34
N ASN A 320 36.17 -19.31 16.18
CA ASN A 320 37.56 -18.91 15.91
C ASN A 320 37.66 -17.43 15.48
N ILE A 321 37.01 -16.54 16.23
CA ILE A 321 37.04 -15.09 16.00
C ILE A 321 37.91 -14.48 17.16
N PRO A 322 39.03 -13.83 16.84
CA PRO A 322 39.75 -13.04 17.84
C PRO A 322 38.86 -11.94 18.43
N PHE A 323 38.60 -12.04 19.74
CA PHE A 323 37.71 -11.16 20.47
C PHE A 323 38.50 -10.35 21.50
N HIS A 324 38.59 -9.05 21.31
CA HIS A 324 39.28 -8.14 22.22
C HIS A 324 38.27 -7.16 22.82
N ALA A 325 38.08 -7.20 24.12
CA ALA A 325 37.16 -6.31 24.82
C ALA A 325 37.87 -5.61 25.99
N LEU A 326 37.85 -4.28 25.96
CA LEU A 326 38.27 -3.40 27.02
C LEU A 326 37.02 -2.71 27.56
N VAL A 327 36.48 -3.20 28.67
CA VAL A 327 35.22 -2.73 29.25
C VAL A 327 35.48 -2.17 30.63
N SER A 328 35.33 -0.86 30.78
CA SER A 328 35.40 -0.16 32.04
C SER A 328 34.01 0.35 32.41
N LEU A 329 33.28 -0.46 33.16
CA LEU A 329 31.93 -0.12 33.62
C LEU A 329 31.89 -0.29 35.14
N PRO A 330 31.44 0.73 35.90
CA PRO A 330 31.22 0.62 37.33
C PRO A 330 30.03 -0.30 37.64
N ALA A 331 29.96 -0.81 38.87
CA ALA A 331 28.88 -1.69 39.32
C ALA A 331 27.50 -1.05 39.17
N ASP A 332 27.40 0.23 39.57
CA ASP A 332 26.15 0.99 39.52
C ASP A 332 26.17 2.04 38.40
N LEU A 333 25.15 2.02 37.55
CA LEU A 333 24.93 2.98 36.48
C LEU A 333 23.51 3.51 36.55
N SER A 334 23.31 4.76 36.13
CA SER A 334 21.94 5.35 36.04
C SER A 334 21.11 4.82 34.88
N ILE A 335 21.71 4.02 33.99
CA ILE A 335 21.04 3.35 32.88
C ILE A 335 20.50 2.01 33.35
N ASP A 336 19.29 1.69 32.95
CA ASP A 336 18.64 0.38 33.17
C ASP A 336 19.53 -0.76 32.62
N GLU A 337 19.91 -1.69 33.48
CA GLU A 337 20.77 -2.84 33.16
C GLU A 337 20.19 -3.68 31.99
N ILE A 338 18.86 -3.83 31.94
CA ILE A 338 18.19 -4.58 30.86
C ILE A 338 18.45 -3.91 29.50
N ASN A 339 18.37 -2.57 29.44
CA ASN A 339 18.65 -1.82 28.24
C ASN A 339 20.13 -1.95 27.81
N LEU A 340 21.08 -1.91 28.75
CA LEU A 340 22.49 -2.11 28.46
C LEU A 340 22.76 -3.54 27.95
N CYS A 341 22.25 -4.56 28.63
CA CYS A 341 22.38 -5.96 28.20
C CYS A 341 21.79 -6.18 26.81
N LEU A 342 20.62 -5.62 26.52
CA LEU A 342 19.99 -5.72 25.20
C LEU A 342 20.81 -5.00 24.12
N MET A 343 21.37 -3.84 24.42
CA MET A 343 22.22 -3.09 23.49
C MET A 343 23.48 -3.88 23.15
N PHE A 344 24.24 -4.34 24.19
CA PHE A 344 25.46 -5.12 23.97
C PHE A 344 25.18 -6.45 23.28
N SER A 345 24.11 -7.15 23.64
CA SER A 345 23.68 -8.37 22.95
C SER A 345 23.45 -8.14 21.45
N ASN A 346 22.72 -7.10 21.08
CA ASN A 346 22.48 -6.77 19.68
C ASN A 346 23.77 -6.41 18.92
N LEU A 347 24.66 -5.64 19.53
CA LEU A 347 25.94 -5.24 18.92
C LEU A 347 26.87 -6.44 18.73
N LEU A 348 27.04 -7.25 19.77
CA LEU A 348 27.94 -8.41 19.75
C LEU A 348 27.44 -9.53 18.86
N GLU A 349 26.14 -9.81 18.90
CA GLU A 349 25.52 -10.77 17.96
C GLU A 349 25.74 -10.36 16.50
N ASN A 350 25.49 -9.09 16.17
CA ASN A 350 25.73 -8.56 14.83
C ASN A 350 27.21 -8.66 14.44
N ALA A 351 28.14 -8.34 15.35
CA ALA A 351 29.57 -8.41 15.13
C ALA A 351 30.05 -9.85 14.83
N ILE A 352 29.60 -10.83 15.61
CA ILE A 352 29.92 -12.25 15.39
C ILE A 352 29.37 -12.74 14.07
N GLN A 353 28.08 -12.48 13.80
CA GLN A 353 27.43 -12.92 12.56
C GLN A 353 28.06 -12.33 11.31
N ALA A 354 28.52 -11.08 11.35
CA ALA A 354 29.22 -10.45 10.26
C ALA A 354 30.63 -11.02 10.08
N SER A 355 31.35 -11.22 11.18
CA SER A 355 32.72 -11.76 11.16
C SER A 355 32.79 -13.21 10.69
N VAL A 356 31.81 -14.07 11.03
CA VAL A 356 31.73 -15.46 10.55
C VAL A 356 31.70 -15.54 9.02
N LYS A 357 31.07 -14.57 8.37
CA LYS A 357 30.98 -14.52 6.89
C LYS A 357 32.28 -14.11 6.22
N THR A 358 33.27 -13.63 6.97
CA THR A 358 34.60 -13.29 6.43
C THR A 358 35.56 -14.48 6.45
N ALA A 359 36.63 -14.40 5.66
CA ALA A 359 37.69 -15.41 5.69
C ALA A 359 38.30 -15.53 7.09
N PRO A 360 38.58 -16.75 7.63
CA PRO A 360 39.03 -16.95 9.00
C PRO A 360 40.23 -16.09 9.40
N ALA A 361 41.20 -15.90 8.51
CA ALA A 361 42.40 -15.09 8.77
C ALA A 361 42.12 -13.57 8.93
N ARG A 362 40.92 -13.09 8.54
CA ARG A 362 40.55 -11.67 8.64
C ARG A 362 39.57 -11.39 9.77
N ARG A 363 39.05 -12.44 10.44
CA ARG A 363 38.07 -12.29 11.51
C ARG A 363 38.66 -11.53 12.70
N LYS A 364 37.93 -10.52 13.15
CA LYS A 364 38.29 -9.73 14.31
C LYS A 364 37.11 -8.98 14.89
N ILE A 365 37.01 -8.95 16.21
CA ILE A 365 36.06 -8.10 16.93
C ILE A 365 36.83 -7.34 18.02
N ASN A 366 36.67 -6.02 18.02
CA ASN A 366 37.20 -5.14 19.07
C ASN A 366 36.05 -4.42 19.74
N VAL A 367 36.06 -4.35 21.06
CA VAL A 367 35.08 -3.62 21.84
C VAL A 367 35.80 -2.74 22.85
N GLU A 368 35.45 -1.48 22.87
CA GLU A 368 35.94 -0.52 23.84
C GLU A 368 34.74 0.16 24.51
N VAL A 369 34.67 0.09 25.83
CA VAL A 369 33.63 0.71 26.65
C VAL A 369 34.28 1.43 27.80
N TYR A 370 34.09 2.73 27.88
CA TYR A 370 34.66 3.53 28.95
C TYR A 370 33.83 4.77 29.28
N PRO A 371 33.74 5.17 30.55
CA PRO A 371 33.14 6.42 30.94
C PRO A 371 34.01 7.60 30.47
N HIS A 372 33.36 8.63 29.91
CA HIS A 372 34.02 9.87 29.50
C HIS A 372 33.41 11.04 30.24
N HIS A 373 34.21 11.68 31.09
CA HIS A 373 33.70 12.63 32.07
C HIS A 373 32.56 11.99 32.93
N ASN A 374 32.09 12.64 33.97
CA ASN A 374 31.22 12.02 34.99
C ASN A 374 29.77 11.72 34.48
N HIS A 375 29.46 11.93 33.21
CA HIS A 375 28.08 11.84 32.73
C HIS A 375 27.91 11.18 31.33
N LEU A 376 28.95 10.65 30.73
CA LEU A 376 28.91 10.04 29.41
C LEU A 376 29.55 8.65 29.43
N LEU A 377 28.94 7.71 28.76
CA LEU A 377 29.48 6.39 28.46
C LEU A 377 29.75 6.31 26.96
N LEU A 378 30.96 6.00 26.57
CA LEU A 378 31.37 5.77 25.19
C LEU A 378 31.48 4.27 24.96
N ILE A 379 30.82 3.82 23.90
CA ILE A 379 30.83 2.43 23.45
C ILE A 379 31.27 2.42 21.99
N HIS A 380 32.32 1.67 21.71
CA HIS A 380 32.84 1.48 20.37
C HIS A 380 32.98 -0.02 20.08
N VAL A 381 32.28 -0.49 19.06
CA VAL A 381 32.33 -1.89 18.61
C VAL A 381 32.76 -1.91 17.16
N GLU A 382 33.86 -2.59 16.89
CA GLU A 382 34.38 -2.81 15.54
C GLU A 382 34.42 -4.29 15.22
N ASN A 383 34.00 -4.64 14.02
CA ASN A 383 34.09 -6.01 13.51
C ASN A 383 34.38 -6.05 12.00
N THR A 384 34.96 -7.14 11.59
CA THR A 384 35.13 -7.43 10.15
C THR A 384 33.83 -7.91 9.54
N PHE A 385 33.59 -7.59 8.24
CA PHE A 385 32.42 -8.04 7.48
C PHE A 385 32.79 -8.31 6.01
N ASP A 386 31.92 -8.98 5.28
CA ASP A 386 32.12 -9.44 3.89
C ASP A 386 31.98 -8.35 2.81
N GLY A 387 31.82 -7.08 3.21
CA GLY A 387 31.68 -5.94 2.32
C GLY A 387 30.28 -5.76 1.73
N LYS A 388 29.31 -6.65 2.00
CA LYS A 388 27.95 -6.58 1.48
C LYS A 388 27.01 -5.97 2.51
N ILE A 389 26.67 -4.68 2.33
CA ILE A 389 25.67 -3.99 3.16
C ILE A 389 24.50 -3.60 2.27
N GLN A 390 23.29 -3.97 2.65
CA GLN A 390 22.06 -3.50 2.05
C GLN A 390 21.52 -2.33 2.88
N GLN A 391 21.54 -1.13 2.30
CA GLN A 391 21.01 0.08 2.90
C GLN A 391 19.97 0.71 1.98
N LYS A 392 18.80 1.02 2.51
CA LYS A 392 17.74 1.74 1.79
C LYS A 392 17.25 2.90 2.65
N ASN A 393 17.31 4.13 2.12
CA ASN A 393 16.90 5.36 2.84
C ASN A 393 17.58 5.52 4.23
N ASN A 394 18.89 5.29 4.32
CA ASN A 394 19.68 5.33 5.56
C ASN A 394 19.31 4.28 6.62
N ILE A 395 18.51 3.27 6.27
CA ILE A 395 18.12 2.16 7.15
C ILE A 395 18.86 0.90 6.69
N PHE A 396 19.58 0.26 7.62
CA PHE A 396 20.24 -1.03 7.37
C PHE A 396 19.19 -2.13 7.25
N GLN A 397 19.23 -2.88 6.14
CA GLN A 397 18.33 -4.03 5.93
C GLN A 397 18.91 -5.30 6.53
N SER A 398 18.05 -6.15 7.08
CA SER A 398 18.45 -7.45 7.59
C SER A 398 18.87 -8.38 6.44
N SER A 399 20.03 -9.02 6.56
CA SER A 399 20.45 -10.09 5.63
C SER A 399 19.69 -11.41 5.85
N LYS A 400 18.86 -11.53 6.88
CA LYS A 400 18.14 -12.76 7.27
C LYS A 400 16.65 -12.76 6.91
N ARG A 401 16.02 -11.59 6.80
CA ARG A 401 14.55 -11.45 6.53
C ARG A 401 14.33 -10.24 5.63
N SER A 402 13.28 -10.30 4.81
CA SER A 402 12.81 -9.12 4.07
C SER A 402 12.26 -8.09 5.06
N GLY A 403 13.07 -7.13 5.50
CA GLY A 403 12.69 -6.09 6.44
C GLY A 403 13.88 -5.36 7.07
N ASN A 404 13.61 -4.37 7.91
CA ASN A 404 14.61 -3.57 8.61
C ASN A 404 15.42 -4.45 9.59
N GLY A 405 16.71 -4.16 9.75
CA GLY A 405 17.57 -4.82 10.72
C GLY A 405 17.18 -4.47 12.16
N ILE A 406 16.37 -5.32 12.78
CA ILE A 406 15.78 -5.11 14.14
C ILE A 406 16.85 -4.79 15.18
N GLY A 407 18.06 -5.39 15.09
CA GLY A 407 19.13 -5.20 16.08
C GLY A 407 19.68 -3.78 16.10
N ILE A 408 19.98 -3.18 14.94
CA ILE A 408 20.49 -1.79 14.86
C ILE A 408 19.40 -0.80 15.26
N GLU A 409 18.16 -1.06 14.90
CA GLU A 409 17.02 -0.21 15.25
C GLU A 409 16.75 -0.24 16.77
N SER A 410 16.91 -1.41 17.42
CA SER A 410 16.86 -1.55 18.88
C SER A 410 17.97 -0.75 19.56
N VAL A 411 19.20 -0.80 19.04
CA VAL A 411 20.33 0.00 19.57
C VAL A 411 20.03 1.50 19.44
N ARG A 412 19.51 1.97 18.31
CA ARG A 412 19.10 3.37 18.13
C ARG A 412 18.04 3.79 19.15
N HIS A 413 17.00 2.97 19.29
CA HIS A 413 15.89 3.26 20.21
C HIS A 413 16.37 3.38 21.66
N ILE A 414 17.26 2.46 22.11
CA ILE A 414 17.84 2.51 23.47
C ILE A 414 18.73 3.75 23.63
N THR A 415 19.50 4.10 22.61
CA THR A 415 20.36 5.29 22.59
C THR A 415 19.53 6.58 22.72
N ASP A 416 18.49 6.71 21.91
CA ASP A 416 17.60 7.88 21.93
C ASP A 416 16.87 8.02 23.29
N LYS A 417 16.39 6.88 23.85
CA LYS A 417 15.73 6.84 25.15
C LYS A 417 16.62 7.36 26.28
N ASN A 418 17.95 7.14 26.18
CA ASN A 418 18.93 7.59 27.18
C ASN A 418 19.61 8.92 26.76
N GLY A 419 19.02 9.68 25.85
CA GLY A 419 19.52 11.00 25.43
C GLY A 419 20.91 10.97 24.81
N GLY A 420 21.27 9.84 24.18
CA GLY A 420 22.55 9.58 23.56
C GLY A 420 22.57 9.83 22.06
N ILE A 421 23.70 9.50 21.44
CA ILE A 421 23.91 9.57 19.98
C ILE A 421 24.58 8.27 19.54
N CYS A 422 24.18 7.70 18.41
CA CYS A 422 24.84 6.56 17.79
C CYS A 422 25.17 6.82 16.33
N ASP A 423 26.35 6.38 15.93
CA ASP A 423 26.83 6.44 14.56
C ASP A 423 27.32 5.06 14.11
N PHE A 424 26.94 4.67 12.89
CA PHE A 424 27.32 3.39 12.30
C PHE A 424 28.00 3.66 10.96
N THR A 425 29.29 3.31 10.90
CA THR A 425 30.11 3.52 9.71
C THR A 425 30.73 2.20 9.24
N TYR A 426 31.09 2.15 7.96
CA TYR A 426 31.76 1.00 7.38
C TYR A 426 32.78 1.44 6.34
N LYS A 427 33.99 0.91 6.46
CA LYS A 427 35.09 1.21 5.53
C LYS A 427 36.08 0.05 5.53
N ASP A 428 36.65 -0.26 4.37
CA ASP A 428 37.73 -1.21 4.17
C ASP A 428 37.49 -2.61 4.80
N GLY A 429 36.22 -3.09 4.78
CA GLY A 429 35.84 -4.38 5.34
C GLY A 429 35.68 -4.39 6.89
N ILE A 430 35.66 -3.21 7.53
CA ILE A 430 35.42 -3.05 8.95
C ILE A 430 34.09 -2.28 9.13
N PHE A 431 33.22 -2.81 9.95
CA PHE A 431 32.01 -2.13 10.43
C PHE A 431 32.28 -1.57 11.83
N SER A 432 31.95 -0.34 12.07
CA SER A 432 32.18 0.40 13.31
C SER A 432 30.89 1.00 13.84
N ALA A 433 30.52 0.64 15.07
CA ALA A 433 29.40 1.22 15.81
C ALA A 433 29.96 2.08 16.96
N LYS A 434 29.67 3.37 16.92
CA LYS A 434 30.05 4.34 17.95
C LYS A 434 28.81 4.87 18.63
N ILE A 435 28.73 4.69 19.95
CA ILE A 435 27.54 5.07 20.72
C ILE A 435 28.02 5.89 21.92
N MET A 436 27.33 6.94 22.20
CA MET A 436 27.50 7.80 23.36
C MET A 436 26.18 7.85 24.12
N LEU A 437 26.19 7.47 25.39
CA LEU A 437 25.02 7.50 26.27
C LEU A 437 25.27 8.49 27.41
N ARG A 438 24.24 9.06 27.99
CA ARG A 438 24.29 9.78 29.25
C ARG A 438 24.12 8.79 30.40
N ILE A 439 25.04 8.86 31.36
CA ILE A 439 25.04 8.05 32.58
C ILE A 439 24.86 8.92 33.81
#